data_abc2da46f51eb9128857d953f2850af3
#
_entry.id   abc2da46f51eb9128857d953f2850af3
#
_cell.length_a   1.000
_cell.length_b   1.000
_cell.length_c   1.000
_cell.angle_alpha   90.00
_cell.angle_beta   90.00
_cell.angle_gamma   90.00
#
_symmetry.space_group_name_H-M   'P 1'
#
loop_
_entity.id
_entity.type
_entity.pdbx_description
1 polymer ?
#
loop_
_entity_poly.entity_id
_entity_poly.type
_entity_poly.pdbx_seq_one_letter_code
_entity_poly.pdbx_strand_id
1 'polypeptide(L)'
;MRHFTKVQDIGDLHEALAKAKFVKENPFADQHLGKNKTLLMIFFNSSLRTRLSTQKAALNLGMNVIVLDINSGAWKLEIERGVVMDGDKPEHILEAIPVIGSYCDVIGVRSFARFENKEDDYNEKILNQFIKYSGKPVFSMEAATRHPLQSFADLITIEEYKKSARPKVVLTWAPHPKALPQAVPNSFTEWMNATDYEFVITHPEGYELSSEF
;
A
#
# COMPACT_ATOMS: atom_id res chain seq x y z
N MET A 1 13.73 -8.37 -0.72
CA MET A 1 12.76 -7.26 -0.52
C MET A 1 12.75 -6.86 0.94
N ARG A 2 12.95 -5.59 1.27
CA ARG A 2 12.83 -5.08 2.65
C ARG A 2 11.50 -4.33 2.86
N HIS A 3 11.07 -3.58 1.85
CA HIS A 3 9.82 -2.85 1.85
C HIS A 3 9.02 -3.24 0.62
N PHE A 4 7.69 -3.04 0.65
CA PHE A 4 6.82 -3.29 -0.50
C PHE A 4 5.89 -2.10 -0.70
N THR A 5 6.24 -1.20 -1.60
CA THR A 5 5.54 0.06 -1.85
C THR A 5 5.23 0.29 -3.33
N LYS A 6 5.90 -0.41 -4.23
CA LYS A 6 5.77 -0.31 -5.69
C LYS A 6 6.24 -1.59 -6.38
N VAL A 7 5.99 -1.71 -7.66
CA VAL A 7 6.33 -2.92 -8.44
C VAL A 7 7.83 -3.22 -8.44
N GLN A 8 8.70 -2.20 -8.46
CA GLN A 8 10.16 -2.37 -8.45
C GLN A 8 10.69 -3.04 -7.17
N ASP A 9 9.90 -3.06 -6.10
CA ASP A 9 10.29 -3.71 -4.84
C ASP A 9 10.21 -5.24 -4.92
N ILE A 10 9.51 -5.81 -5.91
CA ILE A 10 9.29 -7.26 -6.01
C ILE A 10 10.55 -8.01 -6.49
N GLY A 11 11.37 -7.42 -7.35
CA GLY A 11 12.46 -8.12 -8.02
C GLY A 11 11.96 -8.88 -9.24
N ASP A 12 11.87 -10.21 -9.20
CA ASP A 12 11.35 -11.01 -10.30
C ASP A 12 9.82 -11.16 -10.23
N LEU A 13 9.13 -10.66 -11.26
CA LEU A 13 7.68 -10.67 -11.32
C LEU A 13 7.10 -12.08 -11.53
N HIS A 14 7.79 -12.94 -12.30
CA HIS A 14 7.34 -14.32 -12.53
C HIS A 14 7.42 -15.15 -11.25
N GLU A 15 8.50 -15.00 -10.49
CA GLU A 15 8.64 -15.67 -9.19
C GLU A 15 7.56 -15.19 -8.22
N ALA A 16 7.27 -13.88 -8.19
CA ALA A 16 6.23 -13.31 -7.34
C ALA A 16 4.84 -13.84 -7.70
N LEU A 17 4.50 -13.92 -8.99
CA LEU A 17 3.24 -14.50 -9.48
C LEU A 17 3.13 -15.99 -9.13
N ALA A 18 4.19 -16.77 -9.33
CA ALA A 18 4.22 -18.18 -8.97
C ALA A 18 4.01 -18.38 -7.46
N LYS A 19 4.66 -17.56 -6.63
CA LYS A 19 4.47 -17.58 -5.16
C LYS A 19 3.06 -17.17 -4.76
N ALA A 20 2.49 -16.14 -5.39
CA ALA A 20 1.12 -15.70 -5.10
C ALA A 20 0.10 -16.80 -5.43
N LYS A 21 0.26 -17.49 -6.59
CA LYS A 21 -0.58 -18.62 -6.96
C LYS A 21 -0.45 -19.76 -5.95
N PHE A 22 0.77 -20.13 -5.59
CA PHE A 22 1.01 -21.16 -4.58
C PHE A 22 0.32 -20.85 -3.24
N VAL A 23 0.46 -19.62 -2.74
CA VAL A 23 -0.16 -19.20 -1.47
C VAL A 23 -1.69 -19.16 -1.58
N LYS A 24 -2.24 -18.77 -2.74
CA LYS A 24 -3.69 -18.79 -3.00
C LYS A 24 -4.25 -20.21 -2.90
N GLU A 25 -3.55 -21.19 -3.46
CA GLU A 25 -3.94 -22.62 -3.42
C GLU A 25 -3.65 -23.26 -2.06
N ASN A 26 -2.64 -22.77 -1.33
CA ASN A 26 -2.15 -23.32 -0.06
C ASN A 26 -2.00 -22.25 1.01
N PRO A 27 -3.11 -21.65 1.49
CA PRO A 27 -3.06 -20.43 2.31
C PRO A 27 -2.39 -20.57 3.67
N PHE A 28 -2.15 -21.79 4.14
CA PHE A 28 -1.51 -22.10 5.42
C PHE A 28 -0.12 -22.73 5.29
N ALA A 29 0.39 -22.93 4.06
CA ALA A 29 1.66 -23.63 3.83
C ALA A 29 2.84 -22.95 4.55
N ASP A 30 2.82 -21.61 4.60
CA ASP A 30 3.88 -20.78 5.17
C ASP A 30 3.55 -20.29 6.61
N GLN A 31 2.60 -20.91 7.30
CA GLN A 31 2.15 -20.49 8.63
C GLN A 31 3.31 -20.44 9.67
N HIS A 32 4.34 -21.24 9.50
CA HIS A 32 5.51 -21.27 10.35
C HIS A 32 6.34 -19.98 10.28
N LEU A 33 6.28 -19.22 9.17
CA LEU A 33 7.07 -18.00 8.98
C LEU A 33 6.60 -16.85 9.88
N GLY A 34 5.32 -16.81 10.22
CA GLY A 34 4.73 -15.79 11.07
C GLY A 34 4.70 -16.12 12.56
N LYS A 35 5.12 -17.33 12.94
CA LYS A 35 5.09 -17.76 14.34
C LYS A 35 5.87 -16.78 15.24
N ASN A 36 5.22 -16.33 16.31
CA ASN A 36 5.76 -15.36 17.27
C ASN A 36 6.11 -13.98 16.66
N LYS A 37 5.60 -13.66 15.47
CA LYS A 37 5.73 -12.34 14.84
C LYS A 37 4.42 -11.59 14.90
N THR A 38 4.52 -10.26 14.88
CA THR A 38 3.38 -9.34 14.92
C THR A 38 3.39 -8.44 13.70
N LEU A 39 2.28 -8.46 12.95
CA LEU A 39 1.97 -7.43 11.97
C LEU A 39 1.24 -6.29 12.68
N LEU A 40 1.73 -5.07 12.48
CA LEU A 40 1.02 -3.86 12.89
C LEU A 40 0.47 -3.18 11.64
N MET A 41 -0.83 -2.92 11.64
CA MET A 41 -1.57 -2.24 10.57
C MET A 41 -1.96 -0.85 11.04
N ILE A 42 -1.51 0.19 10.34
CA ILE A 42 -1.78 1.59 10.69
C ILE A 42 -2.68 2.20 9.63
N PHE A 43 -3.79 2.78 10.09
CA PHE A 43 -4.79 3.42 9.26
C PHE A 43 -4.89 4.91 9.58
N PHE A 44 -4.49 5.75 8.64
CA PHE A 44 -4.81 7.18 8.63
C PHE A 44 -6.17 7.44 7.97
N ASN A 45 -6.65 6.48 7.18
CA ASN A 45 -7.93 6.51 6.50
C ASN A 45 -8.65 5.17 6.70
N SER A 46 -9.96 5.22 6.94
CA SER A 46 -10.78 4.04 7.16
C SER A 46 -10.75 3.08 5.95
N SER A 47 -10.88 1.80 6.23
CA SER A 47 -10.99 0.76 5.20
C SER A 47 -11.74 -0.45 5.73
N LEU A 48 -12.59 -1.03 4.90
CA LEU A 48 -13.25 -2.30 5.19
C LEU A 48 -12.45 -3.48 4.60
N ARG A 49 -12.30 -3.47 3.27
CA ARG A 49 -11.69 -4.62 2.55
C ARG A 49 -10.21 -4.82 2.88
N THR A 50 -9.41 -3.74 2.85
CA THR A 50 -7.98 -3.81 3.18
C THR A 50 -7.76 -4.32 4.60
N ARG A 51 -8.57 -3.85 5.57
CA ARG A 51 -8.50 -4.30 6.96
C ARG A 51 -8.73 -5.81 7.06
N LEU A 52 -9.83 -6.31 6.52
CA LEU A 52 -10.20 -7.72 6.60
C LEU A 52 -9.21 -8.63 5.86
N SER A 53 -8.84 -8.27 4.63
CA SER A 53 -7.94 -9.08 3.81
C SER A 53 -6.53 -9.16 4.39
N THR A 54 -5.99 -8.05 4.87
CA THR A 54 -4.62 -8.01 5.43
C THR A 54 -4.57 -8.74 6.78
N GLN A 55 -5.57 -8.56 7.65
CA GLN A 55 -5.67 -9.36 8.87
C GLN A 55 -5.75 -10.85 8.57
N LYS A 56 -6.61 -11.25 7.63
CA LYS A 56 -6.77 -12.66 7.26
C LYS A 56 -5.47 -13.23 6.70
N ALA A 57 -4.75 -12.49 5.86
CA ALA A 57 -3.46 -12.91 5.32
C ALA A 57 -2.42 -13.12 6.42
N ALA A 58 -2.32 -12.20 7.38
CA ALA A 58 -1.41 -12.30 8.51
C ALA A 58 -1.73 -13.53 9.40
N LEU A 59 -3.00 -13.75 9.70
CA LEU A 59 -3.44 -14.92 10.46
C LEU A 59 -3.15 -16.24 9.73
N ASN A 60 -3.30 -16.28 8.41
CA ASN A 60 -2.93 -17.45 7.61
C ASN A 60 -1.43 -17.73 7.68
N LEU A 61 -0.59 -16.69 7.80
CA LEU A 61 0.86 -16.82 8.02
C LEU A 61 1.24 -17.13 9.47
N GLY A 62 0.27 -17.23 10.40
CA GLY A 62 0.53 -17.50 11.81
C GLY A 62 1.00 -16.29 12.62
N MET A 63 0.81 -15.07 12.10
CA MET A 63 1.19 -13.84 12.79
C MET A 63 0.10 -13.37 13.78
N ASN A 64 0.54 -12.70 14.85
CA ASN A 64 -0.34 -11.81 15.61
C ASN A 64 -0.63 -10.54 14.80
N VAL A 65 -1.77 -9.89 15.07
CA VAL A 65 -2.16 -8.66 14.38
C VAL A 65 -2.53 -7.58 15.39
N ILE A 66 -1.91 -6.40 15.25
CA ILE A 66 -2.31 -5.17 15.94
C ILE A 66 -2.84 -4.20 14.89
N VAL A 67 -3.96 -3.57 15.18
CA VAL A 67 -4.57 -2.57 14.30
C VAL A 67 -4.68 -1.24 15.03
N LEU A 68 -4.11 -0.19 14.44
CA LEU A 68 -4.19 1.19 14.95
C LEU A 68 -4.91 2.06 13.93
N ASP A 69 -5.98 2.69 14.39
CA ASP A 69 -6.66 3.78 13.68
C ASP A 69 -6.22 5.11 14.31
N ILE A 70 -5.41 5.88 13.61
CA ILE A 70 -4.78 7.10 14.15
C ILE A 70 -5.81 8.17 14.56
N ASN A 71 -6.94 8.24 13.88
CA ASN A 71 -7.96 9.26 14.17
C ASN A 71 -9.13 8.77 15.04
N SER A 72 -9.18 7.49 15.40
CA SER A 72 -10.31 6.91 16.13
C SER A 72 -9.95 5.87 17.18
N GLY A 73 -8.77 5.27 17.11
CA GLY A 73 -8.31 4.21 18.03
C GLY A 73 -7.04 4.57 18.80
N ALA A 74 -6.43 5.69 18.48
CA ALA A 74 -5.26 6.26 19.14
C ALA A 74 -5.40 7.78 19.20
N TRP A 75 -4.53 8.43 19.92
CA TRP A 75 -4.50 9.90 19.91
C TRP A 75 -4.00 10.43 18.57
N LYS A 76 -4.29 11.68 18.28
CA LYS A 76 -3.85 12.36 17.07
C LYS A 76 -2.33 12.52 17.07
N LEU A 77 -1.72 12.37 15.90
CA LEU A 77 -0.29 12.60 15.71
C LEU A 77 -0.05 13.91 14.95
N GLU A 78 0.92 14.68 15.40
CA GLU A 78 1.44 15.81 14.62
C GLU A 78 2.37 15.29 13.52
N ILE A 79 2.15 15.71 12.28
CA ILE A 79 2.86 15.22 11.10
C ILE A 79 3.87 16.28 10.60
N GLU A 80 3.59 17.57 10.86
CA GLU A 80 4.37 18.66 10.33
C GLU A 80 5.61 18.91 11.18
N ARG A 81 6.74 19.17 10.52
CA ARG A 81 8.01 19.47 11.21
C ARG A 81 8.07 20.92 11.68
N GLY A 82 8.74 21.14 12.80
CA GLY A 82 8.98 22.48 13.34
C GLY A 82 7.75 23.14 13.98
N VAL A 83 6.68 22.35 14.18
CA VAL A 83 5.47 22.82 14.88
C VAL A 83 5.73 22.84 16.39
N VAL A 84 5.27 23.89 17.05
CA VAL A 84 5.21 23.92 18.53
C VAL A 84 4.10 22.99 18.98
N MET A 85 4.40 22.06 19.91
CA MET A 85 3.47 21.02 20.38
C MET A 85 2.54 21.57 21.47
N ASP A 86 1.79 22.63 21.18
CA ASP A 86 0.85 23.31 22.07
C ASP A 86 -0.63 23.18 21.64
N GLY A 87 -0.88 22.39 20.58
CA GLY A 87 -2.20 22.14 20.04
C GLY A 87 -2.88 20.88 20.62
N ASP A 88 -3.82 20.31 19.83
CA ASP A 88 -4.64 19.15 20.20
C ASP A 88 -3.99 17.79 19.85
N LYS A 89 -2.73 17.77 19.39
CA LYS A 89 -1.98 16.60 19.04
C LYS A 89 -0.89 16.34 20.08
N PRO A 90 -1.04 15.34 20.95
CA PRO A 90 -0.16 15.14 22.10
C PRO A 90 1.22 14.58 21.74
N GLU A 91 1.40 14.02 20.53
CA GLU A 91 2.64 13.36 20.12
C GLU A 91 2.99 13.66 18.66
N HIS A 92 4.28 13.80 18.38
CA HIS A 92 4.78 13.97 17.03
C HIS A 92 5.03 12.60 16.37
N ILE A 93 4.67 12.46 15.10
CA ILE A 93 4.78 11.19 14.36
C ILE A 93 6.21 10.62 14.35
N LEU A 94 7.24 11.48 14.34
CA LEU A 94 8.64 11.04 14.35
C LEU A 94 9.07 10.42 15.67
N GLU A 95 8.40 10.74 16.77
CA GLU A 95 8.60 10.10 18.08
C GLU A 95 7.77 8.83 18.20
N ALA A 96 6.53 8.87 17.72
CA ALA A 96 5.63 7.72 17.73
C ALA A 96 6.15 6.53 16.89
N ILE A 97 6.72 6.78 15.70
CA ILE A 97 7.13 5.71 14.76
C ILE A 97 8.15 4.74 15.36
N PRO A 98 9.27 5.15 15.99
CA PRO A 98 10.20 4.21 16.62
C PRO A 98 9.57 3.40 17.75
N VAL A 99 8.70 4.03 18.55
CA VAL A 99 7.96 3.37 19.63
C VAL A 99 7.03 2.31 19.05
N ILE A 100 6.22 2.67 18.06
CA ILE A 100 5.34 1.75 17.34
C ILE A 100 6.14 0.57 16.76
N GLY A 101 7.29 0.85 16.14
CA GLY A 101 8.18 -0.16 15.60
C GLY A 101 8.68 -1.17 16.62
N SER A 102 8.79 -0.80 17.92
CA SER A 102 9.24 -1.71 18.97
C SER A 102 8.24 -2.82 19.31
N TYR A 103 6.95 -2.64 18.97
CA TYR A 103 5.87 -3.59 19.27
C TYR A 103 5.52 -4.53 18.11
N CYS A 104 6.25 -4.48 16.99
CA CYS A 104 5.92 -5.29 15.83
C CYS A 104 7.16 -5.74 15.05
N ASP A 105 6.95 -6.67 14.12
CA ASP A 105 7.99 -7.18 13.22
C ASP A 105 7.83 -6.65 11.81
N VAL A 106 6.61 -6.31 11.41
CA VAL A 106 6.24 -5.78 10.08
C VAL A 106 5.16 -4.72 10.24
N ILE A 107 5.20 -3.67 9.42
CA ILE A 107 4.23 -2.58 9.45
C ILE A 107 3.54 -2.45 8.10
N GLY A 108 2.21 -2.47 8.10
CA GLY A 108 1.37 -2.04 6.99
C GLY A 108 0.86 -0.62 7.22
N VAL A 109 1.03 0.26 6.25
CA VAL A 109 0.60 1.67 6.34
C VAL A 109 -0.44 1.97 5.27
N ARG A 110 -1.57 2.60 5.69
CA ARG A 110 -2.58 3.17 4.80
C ARG A 110 -2.69 4.67 5.05
N SER A 111 -2.31 5.46 4.05
CA SER A 111 -2.25 6.92 4.15
C SER A 111 -2.54 7.56 2.80
N PHE A 112 -3.77 8.01 2.58
CA PHE A 112 -4.18 8.67 1.34
C PHE A 112 -3.53 10.04 1.15
N ALA A 113 -3.61 10.56 -0.07
CA ALA A 113 -3.33 11.95 -0.36
C ALA A 113 -4.17 12.86 0.55
N ARG A 114 -3.54 13.89 1.11
CA ARG A 114 -4.18 14.87 1.98
C ARG A 114 -4.81 16.02 1.19
N PHE A 115 -4.34 16.24 -0.04
CA PHE A 115 -4.74 17.35 -0.92
C PHE A 115 -4.45 18.75 -0.34
N GLU A 116 -3.55 18.82 0.61
CA GLU A 116 -3.09 20.08 1.24
C GLU A 116 -1.81 20.59 0.58
N ASN A 117 -0.90 19.68 0.25
CA ASN A 117 0.37 19.96 -0.41
C ASN A 117 0.67 18.85 -1.42
N LYS A 118 0.70 19.18 -2.72
CA LYS A 118 0.95 18.23 -3.80
C LYS A 118 2.33 17.56 -3.67
N GLU A 119 3.36 18.32 -3.28
CA GLU A 119 4.71 17.80 -3.14
C GLU A 119 4.79 16.76 -2.01
N ASP A 120 4.17 17.01 -0.86
CA ASP A 120 4.09 16.08 0.27
C ASP A 120 3.37 14.79 -0.10
N ASP A 121 2.26 14.91 -0.86
CA ASP A 121 1.48 13.75 -1.32
C ASP A 121 2.30 12.92 -2.32
N TYR A 122 2.93 13.56 -3.32
CA TYR A 122 3.73 12.86 -4.32
C TYR A 122 5.02 12.26 -3.74
N ASN A 123 5.59 12.88 -2.71
CA ASN A 123 6.72 12.34 -1.94
C ASN A 123 6.31 11.27 -0.93
N GLU A 124 5.04 10.86 -0.88
CA GLU A 124 4.54 9.83 0.05
C GLU A 124 4.99 10.11 1.50
N LYS A 125 4.87 11.36 1.96
CA LYS A 125 5.46 11.89 3.19
C LYS A 125 5.25 10.97 4.39
N ILE A 126 4.02 10.52 4.64
CA ILE A 126 3.70 9.67 5.79
C ILE A 126 4.35 8.29 5.65
N LEU A 127 4.15 7.62 4.51
CA LEU A 127 4.70 6.29 4.25
C LEU A 127 6.23 6.28 4.39
N ASN A 128 6.89 7.29 3.82
CA ASN A 128 8.36 7.42 3.86
C ASN A 128 8.90 7.68 5.26
N GLN A 129 8.15 8.33 6.15
CA GLN A 129 8.52 8.46 7.55
C GLN A 129 8.55 7.09 8.25
N PHE A 130 7.56 6.23 8.02
CA PHE A 130 7.57 4.86 8.56
C PHE A 130 8.73 4.03 8.01
N ILE A 131 9.00 4.10 6.71
CA ILE A 131 10.13 3.42 6.08
C ILE A 131 11.46 3.84 6.73
N LYS A 132 11.62 5.14 6.95
CA LYS A 132 12.87 5.74 7.44
C LYS A 132 13.11 5.50 8.93
N TYR A 133 12.07 5.58 9.76
CA TYR A 133 12.24 5.70 11.20
C TYR A 133 11.74 4.51 12.01
N SER A 134 10.95 3.58 11.44
CA SER A 134 10.45 2.44 12.19
C SER A 134 11.49 1.34 12.46
N GLY A 135 12.54 1.28 11.64
CA GLY A 135 13.52 0.18 11.67
C GLY A 135 12.96 -1.17 11.20
N LYS A 136 11.69 -1.22 10.76
CA LYS A 136 10.97 -2.44 10.39
C LYS A 136 10.71 -2.52 8.89
N PRO A 137 10.50 -3.73 8.33
CA PRO A 137 9.87 -3.88 7.03
C PRO A 137 8.53 -3.18 6.98
N VAL A 138 8.30 -2.39 5.92
CA VAL A 138 7.05 -1.63 5.72
C VAL A 138 6.45 -2.01 4.38
N PHE A 139 5.13 -2.19 4.34
CA PHE A 139 4.39 -2.29 3.09
C PHE A 139 3.24 -1.28 3.03
N SER A 140 2.97 -0.80 1.82
CA SER A 140 1.87 0.12 1.57
C SER A 140 0.56 -0.66 1.42
N MET A 141 -0.43 -0.34 2.25
CA MET A 141 -1.80 -0.82 2.12
C MET A 141 -2.69 0.11 1.26
N GLU A 142 -2.16 1.13 0.73
CA GLU A 142 -2.55 2.23 -0.13
C GLU A 142 -1.96 3.52 0.42
N ALA A 143 -1.27 4.26 -0.42
CA ALA A 143 -0.67 5.53 -0.09
C ALA A 143 -1.21 6.65 -0.99
N ALA A 144 -0.58 7.81 -0.99
CA ALA A 144 -1.08 8.96 -1.74
C ALA A 144 -1.08 8.72 -3.26
N THR A 145 -0.05 8.06 -3.77
CA THR A 145 0.15 7.88 -5.21
C THR A 145 0.14 6.44 -5.68
N ARG A 146 0.20 5.44 -4.77
CA ARG A 146 0.29 4.01 -5.12
C ARG A 146 -0.55 3.11 -4.24
N HIS A 147 -1.06 2.04 -4.86
CA HIS A 147 -1.74 0.93 -4.18
C HIS A 147 -1.18 -0.42 -4.66
N PRO A 148 0.04 -0.81 -4.25
CA PRO A 148 0.73 -1.98 -4.79
C PRO A 148 0.00 -3.29 -4.56
N LEU A 149 -0.66 -3.46 -3.42
CA LEU A 149 -1.43 -4.68 -3.11
C LEU A 149 -2.61 -4.87 -4.08
N GLN A 150 -3.32 -3.78 -4.43
CA GLN A 150 -4.43 -3.84 -5.37
C GLN A 150 -3.91 -4.20 -6.76
N SER A 151 -2.89 -3.51 -7.25
CA SER A 151 -2.38 -3.72 -8.60
C SER A 151 -1.75 -5.11 -8.78
N PHE A 152 -1.12 -5.66 -7.74
CA PHE A 152 -0.67 -7.04 -7.76
C PHE A 152 -1.82 -8.04 -7.80
N ALA A 153 -2.87 -7.80 -7.02
CA ALA A 153 -4.08 -8.64 -7.06
C ALA A 153 -4.78 -8.58 -8.44
N ASP A 154 -4.81 -7.39 -9.06
CA ASP A 154 -5.34 -7.21 -10.41
C ASP A 154 -4.51 -7.99 -11.44
N LEU A 155 -3.18 -7.92 -11.36
CA LEU A 155 -2.30 -8.69 -12.23
C LEU A 155 -2.47 -10.20 -12.05
N ILE A 156 -2.55 -10.70 -10.81
CA ILE A 156 -2.84 -12.11 -10.54
C ILE A 156 -4.18 -12.52 -11.19
N THR A 157 -5.19 -11.65 -11.09
CA THR A 157 -6.50 -11.90 -11.70
C THR A 157 -6.42 -11.92 -13.22
N ILE A 158 -5.68 -11.00 -13.84
CA ILE A 158 -5.45 -11.00 -15.29
C ILE A 158 -4.75 -12.30 -15.70
N GLU A 159 -3.71 -12.73 -14.98
CA GLU A 159 -2.99 -13.98 -15.25
C GLU A 159 -3.91 -15.22 -15.21
N GLU A 160 -4.88 -15.24 -14.30
CA GLU A 160 -5.83 -16.34 -14.18
C GLU A 160 -6.86 -16.41 -15.32
N TYR A 161 -7.25 -15.25 -15.87
CA TYR A 161 -8.33 -15.17 -16.86
C TYR A 161 -7.88 -14.82 -18.28
N LYS A 162 -6.61 -14.46 -18.49
CA LYS A 162 -6.11 -14.12 -19.83
C LYS A 162 -6.24 -15.32 -20.79
N LYS A 163 -6.59 -15.01 -22.05
CA LYS A 163 -6.79 -15.99 -23.12
C LYS A 163 -5.60 -16.07 -24.11
N SER A 164 -4.62 -15.20 -23.94
CA SER A 164 -3.41 -15.14 -24.77
C SER A 164 -2.21 -14.83 -23.88
N ALA A 165 -1.00 -15.12 -24.37
CA ALA A 165 0.24 -14.82 -23.65
C ALA A 165 0.40 -13.31 -23.44
N ARG A 166 0.01 -12.49 -24.44
CA ARG A 166 0.08 -11.03 -24.42
C ARG A 166 -1.33 -10.45 -24.59
N PRO A 167 -2.12 -10.38 -23.50
CA PRO A 167 -3.45 -9.84 -23.57
C PRO A 167 -3.41 -8.32 -23.80
N LYS A 168 -4.47 -7.77 -24.40
CA LYS A 168 -4.72 -6.34 -24.41
C LYS A 168 -5.44 -5.96 -23.12
N VAL A 169 -4.81 -5.07 -22.35
CA VAL A 169 -5.34 -4.54 -21.11
C VAL A 169 -5.66 -3.06 -21.31
N VAL A 170 -6.87 -2.66 -20.95
CA VAL A 170 -7.33 -1.26 -21.07
C VAL A 170 -7.66 -0.73 -19.68
N LEU A 171 -6.98 0.33 -19.29
CA LEU A 171 -7.31 1.11 -18.09
C LEU A 171 -8.15 2.32 -18.52
N THR A 172 -9.30 2.48 -17.89
CA THR A 172 -10.20 3.62 -18.16
C THR A 172 -10.89 4.10 -16.89
N TRP A 173 -11.21 5.39 -16.84
CA TRP A 173 -12.02 5.98 -15.77
C TRP A 173 -12.91 7.12 -16.31
N ALA A 174 -13.99 7.38 -15.56
CA ALA A 174 -14.94 8.45 -15.85
C ALA A 174 -14.59 9.73 -15.08
N PRO A 175 -15.09 10.90 -15.51
CA PRO A 175 -15.01 12.13 -14.72
C PRO A 175 -15.62 11.94 -13.33
N HIS A 176 -15.04 12.60 -12.33
CA HIS A 176 -15.56 12.61 -10.97
C HIS A 176 -15.61 14.05 -10.43
N PRO A 177 -16.68 14.46 -9.71
CA PRO A 177 -16.84 15.84 -9.25
C PRO A 177 -15.85 16.25 -8.13
N LYS A 178 -15.15 15.29 -7.53
CA LYS A 178 -14.12 15.53 -6.50
C LYS A 178 -12.77 15.07 -7.02
N ALA A 179 -11.69 15.77 -6.61
CA ALA A 179 -10.36 15.24 -6.78
C ALA A 179 -10.25 13.88 -6.08
N LEU A 180 -9.78 12.88 -6.79
CA LEU A 180 -9.58 11.54 -6.26
C LEU A 180 -8.10 11.23 -6.16
N PRO A 181 -7.67 10.45 -5.15
CA PRO A 181 -6.35 9.86 -5.14
C PRO A 181 -6.16 9.02 -6.41
N GLN A 182 -5.12 9.31 -7.16
CA GLN A 182 -4.79 8.54 -8.37
C GLN A 182 -3.97 7.27 -8.04
N ALA A 183 -3.91 6.86 -6.77
CA ALA A 183 -3.09 5.76 -6.29
C ALA A 183 -3.34 4.44 -7.05
N VAL A 184 -4.61 4.11 -7.31
CA VAL A 184 -4.96 2.88 -8.02
C VAL A 184 -4.55 2.93 -9.50
N PRO A 185 -4.97 3.93 -10.31
CA PRO A 185 -4.57 3.97 -11.71
C PRO A 185 -3.07 4.16 -11.91
N ASN A 186 -2.39 4.96 -11.08
CA ASN A 186 -0.94 5.09 -11.12
C ASN A 186 -0.25 3.73 -10.90
N SER A 187 -0.60 3.08 -9.82
CA SER A 187 -0.03 1.78 -9.47
C SER A 187 -0.34 0.73 -10.54
N PHE A 188 -1.58 0.68 -11.03
CA PHE A 188 -1.95 -0.24 -12.11
C PHE A 188 -1.13 0.00 -13.37
N THR A 189 -0.88 1.27 -13.74
CA THR A 189 -0.02 1.64 -14.88
C THR A 189 1.41 1.12 -14.69
N GLU A 190 2.03 1.35 -13.53
CA GLU A 190 3.38 0.83 -13.24
C GLU A 190 3.44 -0.70 -13.34
N TRP A 191 2.42 -1.40 -12.83
CA TRP A 191 2.37 -2.85 -12.86
C TRP A 191 2.15 -3.41 -14.27
N MET A 192 1.30 -2.79 -15.09
CA MET A 192 1.11 -3.21 -16.48
C MET A 192 2.36 -2.95 -17.32
N ASN A 193 3.05 -1.82 -17.09
CA ASN A 193 4.31 -1.51 -17.75
C ASN A 193 5.46 -2.46 -17.35
N ALA A 194 5.34 -3.18 -16.25
CA ALA A 194 6.29 -4.23 -15.85
C ALA A 194 6.01 -5.58 -16.52
N THR A 195 4.95 -5.70 -17.31
CA THR A 195 4.59 -6.87 -18.11
C THR A 195 4.92 -6.64 -19.60
N ASP A 196 4.77 -7.67 -20.43
CA ASP A 196 4.84 -7.58 -21.88
C ASP A 196 3.46 -7.43 -22.54
N TYR A 197 2.42 -7.06 -21.77
CA TYR A 197 1.06 -6.91 -22.27
C TYR A 197 0.91 -5.70 -23.20
N GLU A 198 -0.07 -5.76 -24.11
CA GLU A 198 -0.53 -4.56 -24.80
C GLU A 198 -1.36 -3.71 -23.84
N PHE A 199 -0.79 -2.59 -23.37
CA PHE A 199 -1.44 -1.74 -22.37
C PHE A 199 -1.90 -0.42 -23.00
N VAL A 200 -3.16 -0.05 -22.73
CA VAL A 200 -3.79 1.17 -23.25
C VAL A 200 -4.46 1.91 -22.09
N ILE A 201 -4.22 3.21 -22.01
CA ILE A 201 -4.91 4.11 -21.07
C ILE A 201 -5.88 4.98 -21.87
N THR A 202 -7.12 5.12 -21.41
CA THR A 202 -8.10 6.03 -21.94
C THR A 202 -8.87 6.73 -20.84
N HIS A 203 -8.94 8.04 -20.91
CA HIS A 203 -9.57 8.89 -19.90
C HIS A 203 -10.15 10.16 -20.54
N PRO A 204 -11.06 10.88 -19.88
CA PRO A 204 -11.51 12.19 -20.31
C PRO A 204 -10.35 13.21 -20.30
N GLU A 205 -10.44 14.21 -21.16
CA GLU A 205 -9.52 15.36 -21.16
C GLU A 205 -9.48 16.05 -19.79
N GLY A 206 -8.29 16.41 -19.30
CA GLY A 206 -8.08 17.01 -17.99
C GLY A 206 -8.01 16.02 -16.81
N TYR A 207 -8.01 14.70 -17.09
CA TYR A 207 -7.92 13.65 -16.09
C TYR A 207 -6.66 12.76 -16.28
N GLU A 208 -5.63 13.32 -16.86
CA GLU A 208 -4.35 12.65 -17.11
C GLU A 208 -3.67 12.26 -15.79
N LEU A 209 -2.96 11.13 -15.81
CA LEU A 209 -2.03 10.79 -14.73
C LEU A 209 -0.82 11.74 -14.77
N SER A 210 -0.10 11.83 -13.67
CA SER A 210 1.18 12.54 -13.65
C SER A 210 2.19 11.87 -14.59
N SER A 211 3.05 12.68 -15.23
CA SER A 211 4.07 12.22 -16.17
C SER A 211 5.13 11.28 -15.58
N GLU A 212 5.12 11.06 -14.27
CA GLU A 212 6.00 10.10 -13.59
C GLU A 212 5.44 8.67 -13.60
N PHE A 213 4.20 8.48 -14.03
CA PHE A 213 3.51 7.21 -14.18
C PHE A 213 3.19 7.00 -15.69
#